data_ded270c512a6d1d25900da52272305b6
#
_entry.id   ded270c512a6d1d25900da52272305b6
#
_cell.length_a   1.000
_cell.length_b   1.000
_cell.length_c   1.000
_cell.angle_alpha   90.00
_cell.angle_beta   90.00
_cell.angle_gamma   90.00
#
_symmetry.space_group_name_H-M   'P 1'
#
loop_
_entity.id
_entity.type
_entity.pdbx_description
1 polymer ?
#
loop_
_entity_poly.entity_id
_entity_poly.type
_entity_poly.pdbx_seq_one_letter_code
_entity_poly.pdbx_strand_id
1 'polypeptide(L)'
;YLENFLQFLKRGALPKVGNKEERKSKKILKTVVKISVSVGLIFYLFTYKVDKSDLIDNFKLLDWRYIPLVFATIIIHYIVSSFRWKSLLIHERANEISQWYLFKLYFIGAFFNNFMPTSIGGDVFKMYKLGKKIKDPATGFTSVFAERFTGIVMLFLIGLLSIGKNLGWGVIILLIWFVVAIYIGMFVLKLLGGKIKFFGDIYNSLMVYKDHLKVLWFAMFTSFLIQLLAISTQYLLFVAVGINLPLFYSLMAFPIITLVGFFVPSINGLGVQDTLYASMFSLVGVSTSTAISVSVMYHM
;
A
#
# COMPACT_ATOMS: atom_id res chain seq x y z
N TYR A 1 19.78 4.76 -11.59
CA TYR A 1 19.06 3.55 -11.11
C TYR A 1 17.72 3.40 -11.81
N LEU A 2 16.92 4.46 -11.93
CA LEU A 2 15.63 4.46 -12.62
C LEU A 2 15.78 4.23 -14.13
N GLU A 3 16.82 4.78 -14.75
CA GLU A 3 17.13 4.57 -16.17
C GLU A 3 17.52 3.11 -16.46
N ASN A 4 18.31 2.50 -15.59
CA ASN A 4 18.67 1.09 -15.70
C ASN A 4 17.47 0.16 -15.52
N PHE A 5 16.52 0.52 -14.64
CA PHE A 5 15.27 -0.22 -14.48
C PHE A 5 14.36 -0.05 -15.72
N LEU A 6 14.27 1.14 -16.27
CA LEU A 6 13.52 1.38 -17.51
C LEU A 6 14.15 0.71 -18.74
N GLN A 7 15.50 0.60 -18.79
CA GLN A 7 16.19 -0.21 -19.80
C GLN A 7 15.97 -1.71 -19.60
N PHE A 8 15.90 -2.16 -18.36
CA PHE A 8 15.59 -3.53 -17.99
C PHE A 8 14.16 -3.93 -18.41
N LEU A 9 13.16 -3.09 -18.17
CA LEU A 9 11.80 -3.29 -18.69
C LEU A 9 11.73 -3.21 -20.23
N LYS A 10 12.63 -2.45 -20.87
CA LYS A 10 12.71 -2.33 -22.34
C LYS A 10 13.35 -3.52 -23.03
N ARG A 11 14.19 -4.29 -22.37
CA ARG A 11 14.78 -5.52 -22.96
C ARG A 11 13.74 -6.62 -23.21
N GLY A 12 12.56 -6.52 -22.61
CA GLY A 12 11.39 -7.38 -22.87
C GLY A 12 10.33 -6.78 -23.79
N ALA A 13 10.42 -5.51 -24.18
CA ALA A 13 9.45 -4.83 -25.03
C ALA A 13 10.11 -4.31 -26.31
N LEU A 14 9.60 -4.72 -27.47
CA LEU A 14 9.99 -4.20 -28.78
C LEU A 14 9.85 -2.65 -28.81
N PRO A 15 10.77 -1.91 -29.47
CA PRO A 15 10.74 -0.46 -29.50
C PRO A 15 9.60 0.03 -30.38
N LYS A 16 8.51 0.53 -29.81
CA LYS A 16 7.63 1.44 -30.53
C LYS A 16 8.28 2.82 -30.52
N VAL A 17 8.68 3.26 -31.71
CA VAL A 17 9.12 4.62 -32.02
C VAL A 17 7.93 5.56 -31.74
N GLY A 18 7.90 6.11 -30.53
CA GLY A 18 7.04 7.22 -30.13
C GLY A 18 7.94 8.27 -29.53
N ASN A 19 7.74 9.52 -29.92
CA ASN A 19 8.55 10.67 -29.64
C ASN A 19 9.02 10.69 -28.16
N LYS A 20 10.32 10.58 -27.94
CA LYS A 20 10.95 10.48 -26.61
C LYS A 20 10.59 11.68 -25.72
N GLU A 21 10.39 12.85 -26.34
CA GLU A 21 10.01 14.11 -25.69
C GLU A 21 8.55 14.08 -25.19
N GLU A 22 7.63 13.56 -25.98
CA GLU A 22 6.21 13.49 -25.58
C GLU A 22 6.00 12.54 -24.39
N ARG A 23 6.75 11.44 -24.32
CA ARG A 23 6.74 10.52 -23.17
C ARG A 23 7.36 11.16 -21.92
N LYS A 24 8.39 11.97 -22.09
CA LYS A 24 9.06 12.71 -21.00
C LYS A 24 8.12 13.79 -20.46
N SER A 25 7.46 14.54 -21.33
CA SER A 25 6.48 15.57 -20.99
C SER A 25 5.27 14.98 -20.23
N LYS A 26 4.66 13.91 -20.73
CA LYS A 26 3.54 13.22 -20.04
C LYS A 26 3.93 12.65 -18.66
N LYS A 27 5.19 12.19 -18.50
CA LYS A 27 5.69 11.72 -17.20
C LYS A 27 5.90 12.87 -16.22
N ILE A 28 6.47 13.97 -16.69
CA ILE A 28 6.66 15.19 -15.89
C ILE A 28 5.28 15.73 -15.47
N LEU A 29 4.34 15.86 -16.40
CA LEU A 29 2.97 16.33 -16.11
C LEU A 29 2.28 15.47 -15.03
N LYS A 30 2.35 14.15 -15.13
CA LYS A 30 1.79 13.25 -14.10
C LYS A 30 2.44 13.45 -12.73
N THR A 31 3.74 13.69 -12.69
CA THR A 31 4.47 13.95 -11.44
C THR A 31 4.09 15.31 -10.86
N VAL A 32 4.02 16.34 -11.71
CA VAL A 32 3.58 17.69 -11.31
C VAL A 32 2.16 17.66 -10.77
N VAL A 33 1.22 16.98 -11.43
CA VAL A 33 -0.17 16.85 -10.94
C VAL A 33 -0.21 16.19 -9.55
N LYS A 34 0.55 15.11 -9.32
CA LYS A 34 0.61 14.44 -8.01
C LYS A 34 1.15 15.35 -6.92
N ILE A 35 2.25 16.05 -7.21
CA ILE A 35 2.86 17.00 -6.27
C ILE A 35 1.87 18.12 -6.00
N SER A 36 1.23 18.68 -7.04
CA SER A 36 0.25 19.76 -6.88
C SER A 36 -0.96 19.34 -6.04
N VAL A 37 -1.47 18.11 -6.23
CA VAL A 37 -2.57 17.58 -5.40
C VAL A 37 -2.14 17.44 -3.95
N SER A 38 -0.99 16.80 -3.67
CA SER A 38 -0.50 16.64 -2.29
C SER A 38 -0.21 17.98 -1.64
N VAL A 39 0.54 18.86 -2.31
CA VAL A 39 0.88 20.20 -1.77
C VAL A 39 -0.37 21.05 -1.61
N GLY A 40 -1.30 21.02 -2.57
CA GLY A 40 -2.56 21.76 -2.50
C GLY A 40 -3.44 21.30 -1.34
N LEU A 41 -3.56 19.99 -1.12
CA LEU A 41 -4.31 19.44 0.01
C LEU A 41 -3.65 19.75 1.35
N ILE A 42 -2.34 19.58 1.46
CA ILE A 42 -1.57 19.95 2.66
C ILE A 42 -1.74 21.44 2.95
N PHE A 43 -1.56 22.31 1.95
CA PHE A 43 -1.74 23.75 2.10
C PHE A 43 -3.17 24.09 2.55
N TYR A 44 -4.19 23.50 1.93
CA TYR A 44 -5.59 23.68 2.33
C TYR A 44 -5.83 23.25 3.78
N LEU A 45 -5.33 22.08 4.18
CA LEU A 45 -5.49 21.59 5.55
C LEU A 45 -4.84 22.52 6.56
N PHE A 46 -3.58 22.88 6.35
CA PHE A 46 -2.81 23.71 7.28
C PHE A 46 -3.25 25.19 7.32
N THR A 47 -3.91 25.68 6.25
CA THR A 47 -4.37 27.08 6.20
C THR A 47 -5.79 27.23 6.75
N TYR A 48 -6.68 26.26 6.47
CA TYR A 48 -8.10 26.43 6.72
C TYR A 48 -8.71 25.44 7.71
N LYS A 49 -8.04 24.33 8.01
CA LYS A 49 -8.59 23.24 8.82
C LYS A 49 -7.82 22.92 10.11
N VAL A 50 -6.57 23.29 10.17
CA VAL A 50 -5.70 22.96 11.30
C VAL A 50 -5.33 24.20 12.08
N ASP A 51 -5.67 24.21 13.36
CA ASP A 51 -5.08 25.17 14.27
C ASP A 51 -3.66 24.70 14.63
N LYS A 52 -2.67 25.57 14.42
CA LYS A 52 -1.27 25.26 14.68
C LYS A 52 -0.98 25.07 16.18
N SER A 53 -1.72 25.78 17.04
CA SER A 53 -1.62 25.62 18.49
C SER A 53 -2.07 24.23 18.91
N ASP A 54 -3.24 23.78 18.42
CA ASP A 54 -3.77 22.44 18.69
C ASP A 54 -2.81 21.33 18.23
N LEU A 55 -2.16 21.53 17.08
CA LEU A 55 -1.18 20.55 16.56
C LEU A 55 -0.01 20.38 17.53
N ILE A 56 0.58 21.50 17.95
CA ILE A 56 1.69 21.51 18.91
C ILE A 56 1.26 20.91 20.24
N ASP A 57 0.07 21.23 20.71
CA ASP A 57 -0.44 20.73 21.99
C ASP A 57 -0.76 19.23 21.93
N ASN A 58 -1.28 18.71 20.82
CA ASN A 58 -1.40 17.27 20.63
C ASN A 58 -0.05 16.53 20.68
N PHE A 59 1.02 17.12 20.15
CA PHE A 59 2.36 16.55 20.27
C PHE A 59 2.91 16.63 21.71
N LYS A 60 2.58 17.66 22.48
CA LYS A 60 2.96 17.77 23.90
C LYS A 60 2.18 16.80 24.79
N LEU A 61 0.91 16.54 24.46
CA LEU A 61 0.03 15.63 25.19
C LEU A 61 0.31 14.15 24.87
N LEU A 62 1.23 13.88 23.93
CA LEU A 62 1.57 12.52 23.51
C LEU A 62 2.06 11.68 24.70
N ASP A 63 1.35 10.63 25.02
CA ASP A 63 1.78 9.64 26.01
C ASP A 63 2.87 8.73 25.44
N TRP A 64 4.12 9.05 25.78
CA TRP A 64 5.31 8.35 25.31
C TRP A 64 5.37 6.86 25.66
N ARG A 65 4.55 6.39 26.62
CA ARG A 65 4.45 4.97 26.97
C ARG A 65 3.93 4.10 25.85
N TYR A 66 3.12 4.67 24.93
CA TYR A 66 2.58 3.95 23.77
C TYR A 66 3.55 3.91 22.58
N ILE A 67 4.53 4.79 22.52
CA ILE A 67 5.47 4.87 21.40
C ILE A 67 6.27 3.57 21.19
N PRO A 68 6.83 2.92 22.23
CA PRO A 68 7.47 1.60 22.05
C PRO A 68 6.53 0.54 21.47
N LEU A 69 5.24 0.56 21.83
CA LEU A 69 4.23 -0.36 21.28
C LEU A 69 3.98 -0.06 19.80
N VAL A 70 3.89 1.21 19.40
CA VAL A 70 3.77 1.63 18.01
C VAL A 70 4.96 1.13 17.20
N PHE A 71 6.19 1.32 17.67
CA PHE A 71 7.37 0.78 17.00
C PHE A 71 7.38 -0.75 16.95
N ALA A 72 6.94 -1.42 18.01
CA ALA A 72 6.84 -2.87 18.04
C ALA A 72 5.87 -3.38 16.95
N THR A 73 4.68 -2.78 16.81
CA THR A 73 3.73 -3.15 15.75
C THR A 73 4.30 -2.94 14.36
N ILE A 74 5.04 -1.85 14.12
CA ILE A 74 5.70 -1.58 12.83
C ILE A 74 6.79 -2.62 12.54
N ILE A 75 7.63 -2.94 13.50
CA ILE A 75 8.71 -3.93 13.33
C ILE A 75 8.11 -5.31 13.05
N ILE A 76 7.10 -5.74 13.84
CA ILE A 76 6.41 -7.02 13.64
C ILE A 76 5.72 -7.03 12.27
N HIS A 77 5.07 -5.94 11.85
CA HIS A 77 4.50 -5.78 10.51
C HIS A 77 5.53 -6.08 9.41
N TYR A 78 6.74 -5.50 9.48
CA TYR A 78 7.79 -5.76 8.48
C TYR A 78 8.35 -7.18 8.55
N ILE A 79 8.45 -7.76 9.74
CA ILE A 79 8.85 -9.16 9.91
C ILE A 79 7.83 -10.07 9.22
N VAL A 80 6.54 -9.96 9.57
CA VAL A 80 5.47 -10.77 8.97
C VAL A 80 5.37 -10.55 7.46
N SER A 81 5.50 -9.29 7.00
CA SER A 81 5.52 -8.96 5.58
C SER A 81 6.68 -9.63 4.83
N SER A 82 7.85 -9.70 5.44
CA SER A 82 9.00 -10.37 4.82
C SER A 82 8.82 -11.89 4.73
N PHE A 83 8.15 -12.52 5.71
CA PHE A 83 7.77 -13.94 5.65
C PHE A 83 6.73 -14.20 4.56
N ARG A 84 5.69 -13.36 4.47
CA ARG A 84 4.71 -13.43 3.38
C ARG A 84 5.38 -13.33 2.02
N TRP A 85 6.27 -12.35 1.83
CA TRP A 85 6.98 -12.17 0.57
C TRP A 85 7.85 -13.38 0.23
N LYS A 86 8.54 -13.96 1.20
CA LYS A 86 9.33 -15.20 1.02
C LYS A 86 8.43 -16.34 0.55
N SER A 87 7.26 -16.53 1.12
CA SER A 87 6.34 -17.60 0.73
C SER A 87 5.77 -17.41 -0.68
N LEU A 88 5.57 -16.16 -1.10
CA LEU A 88 5.11 -15.82 -2.46
C LEU A 88 6.21 -15.94 -3.52
N LEU A 89 7.45 -16.17 -3.15
CA LEU A 89 8.57 -16.34 -4.07
C LEU A 89 8.64 -17.79 -4.54
N ILE A 90 7.85 -18.13 -5.56
CA ILE A 90 7.83 -19.45 -6.20
C ILE A 90 8.86 -19.44 -7.35
N HIS A 91 10.08 -19.88 -7.06
CA HIS A 91 11.19 -19.91 -8.01
C HIS A 91 12.26 -20.89 -7.54
N GLU A 92 12.98 -21.53 -8.45
CA GLU A 92 14.05 -22.50 -8.13
C GLU A 92 15.12 -21.91 -7.18
N ARG A 93 15.45 -20.63 -7.39
CA ARG A 93 16.40 -19.90 -6.57
C ARG A 93 15.81 -19.25 -5.32
N ALA A 94 14.56 -19.53 -4.98
CA ALA A 94 13.92 -18.95 -3.78
C ALA A 94 14.72 -19.29 -2.50
N ASN A 95 15.32 -20.48 -2.45
CA ASN A 95 16.12 -20.93 -1.30
C ASN A 95 17.41 -20.14 -1.12
N GLU A 96 17.98 -19.56 -2.18
CA GLU A 96 19.17 -18.70 -2.13
C GLU A 96 18.89 -17.33 -1.47
N ILE A 97 17.60 -16.96 -1.36
CA ILE A 97 17.17 -15.66 -0.82
C ILE A 97 16.95 -15.80 0.68
N SER A 98 17.85 -15.23 1.49
CA SER A 98 17.67 -15.24 2.94
C SER A 98 16.48 -14.37 3.39
N GLN A 99 15.83 -14.77 4.48
CA GLN A 99 14.76 -14.00 5.11
C GLN A 99 15.22 -12.59 5.50
N TRP A 100 16.45 -12.49 6.03
CA TRP A 100 17.06 -11.23 6.43
C TRP A 100 17.28 -10.27 5.24
N TYR A 101 17.58 -10.79 4.05
CA TYR A 101 17.69 -9.98 2.85
C TYR A 101 16.35 -9.34 2.47
N LEU A 102 15.26 -10.09 2.50
CA LEU A 102 13.92 -9.57 2.23
C LEU A 102 13.49 -8.54 3.27
N PHE A 103 13.74 -8.82 4.55
CA PHE A 103 13.47 -7.88 5.63
C PHE A 103 14.20 -6.54 5.43
N LYS A 104 15.51 -6.58 5.10
CA LYS A 104 16.25 -5.35 4.75
C LYS A 104 15.64 -4.61 3.57
N LEU A 105 15.19 -5.33 2.55
CA LEU A 105 14.55 -4.70 1.39
C LEU A 105 13.23 -3.99 1.76
N TYR A 106 12.53 -4.46 2.78
CA TYR A 106 11.34 -3.76 3.30
C TYR A 106 11.69 -2.41 3.90
N PHE A 107 12.68 -2.34 4.78
CA PHE A 107 13.13 -1.07 5.37
C PHE A 107 13.62 -0.08 4.31
N ILE A 108 14.44 -0.55 3.39
CA ILE A 108 14.93 0.28 2.29
C ILE A 108 13.76 0.72 1.40
N GLY A 109 12.81 -0.17 1.14
CA GLY A 109 11.61 0.14 0.36
C GLY A 109 10.73 1.19 1.03
N ALA A 110 10.52 1.09 2.36
CA ALA A 110 9.79 2.08 3.14
C ALA A 110 10.47 3.46 3.09
N PHE A 111 11.80 3.50 3.26
CA PHE A 111 12.56 4.72 3.09
C PHE A 111 12.34 5.36 1.70
N PHE A 112 12.41 4.58 0.63
CA PHE A 112 12.16 5.09 -0.72
C PHE A 112 10.72 5.57 -0.93
N ASN A 113 9.72 4.96 -0.28
CA ASN A 113 8.33 5.41 -0.38
C ASN A 113 8.13 6.82 0.19
N ASN A 114 8.87 7.20 1.23
CA ASN A 114 8.78 8.52 1.85
C ASN A 114 9.36 9.63 0.95
N PHE A 115 10.31 9.31 0.08
CA PHE A 115 10.99 10.30 -0.78
C PHE A 115 10.55 10.26 -2.24
N MET A 116 9.86 9.20 -2.67
CA MET A 116 9.41 9.10 -4.05
C MET A 116 8.00 9.63 -4.23
N PRO A 117 7.71 10.34 -5.34
CA PRO A 117 6.38 10.90 -5.63
C PRO A 117 5.35 9.82 -5.99
N THR A 118 5.51 8.60 -5.48
CA THR A 118 4.56 7.48 -5.63
C THR A 118 4.71 6.53 -4.45
N SER A 119 3.59 6.08 -3.88
CA SER A 119 3.55 5.00 -2.87
C SER A 119 4.13 3.66 -3.38
N ILE A 120 4.52 3.59 -4.65
CA ILE A 120 5.01 2.39 -5.34
C ILE A 120 6.55 2.41 -5.48
N GLY A 121 7.22 3.51 -5.11
CA GLY A 121 8.66 3.67 -5.34
C GLY A 121 9.51 2.60 -4.66
N GLY A 122 9.20 2.29 -3.41
CA GLY A 122 9.87 1.22 -2.66
C GLY A 122 9.59 -0.17 -3.23
N ASP A 123 8.39 -0.40 -3.78
CA ASP A 123 8.08 -1.69 -4.42
C ASP A 123 8.87 -1.88 -5.71
N VAL A 124 8.99 -0.83 -6.52
CA VAL A 124 9.86 -0.86 -7.72
C VAL A 124 11.31 -1.18 -7.34
N PHE A 125 11.79 -0.63 -6.23
CA PHE A 125 13.11 -0.96 -5.71
C PHE A 125 13.21 -2.43 -5.28
N LYS A 126 12.22 -2.95 -4.53
CA LYS A 126 12.14 -4.35 -4.11
C LYS A 126 12.14 -5.30 -5.31
N MET A 127 11.25 -5.04 -6.30
CA MET A 127 11.15 -5.81 -7.54
C MET A 127 12.48 -5.88 -8.29
N TYR A 128 13.15 -4.74 -8.47
CA TYR A 128 14.43 -4.66 -9.16
C TYR A 128 15.54 -5.43 -8.43
N LYS A 129 15.68 -5.22 -7.12
CA LYS A 129 16.73 -5.87 -6.32
C LYS A 129 16.56 -7.38 -6.25
N LEU A 130 15.31 -7.84 -6.05
CA LEU A 130 15.01 -9.26 -6.04
C LEU A 130 15.20 -9.87 -7.41
N GLY A 131 14.58 -9.32 -8.47
CA GLY A 131 14.69 -9.83 -9.83
C GLY A 131 16.13 -9.90 -10.33
N LYS A 132 16.99 -8.93 -9.96
CA LYS A 132 18.43 -8.98 -10.24
C LYS A 132 19.11 -10.12 -9.49
N LYS A 133 18.77 -10.37 -8.24
CA LYS A 133 19.41 -11.41 -7.41
C LYS A 133 19.05 -12.81 -7.87
N ILE A 134 17.79 -13.06 -8.21
CA ILE A 134 17.33 -14.37 -8.74
C ILE A 134 17.55 -14.52 -10.24
N LYS A 135 18.01 -13.47 -10.93
CA LYS A 135 18.20 -13.39 -12.39
C LYS A 135 16.87 -13.58 -13.19
N ASP A 136 15.74 -13.33 -12.54
CA ASP A 136 14.41 -13.36 -13.14
C ASP A 136 13.57 -12.13 -12.73
N PRO A 137 13.49 -11.15 -13.63
CA PRO A 137 12.71 -9.93 -13.42
C PRO A 137 11.21 -10.15 -13.28
N ALA A 138 10.66 -11.14 -14.00
CA ALA A 138 9.24 -11.41 -14.00
C ALA A 138 8.80 -11.91 -12.61
N THR A 139 9.51 -12.88 -12.04
CA THR A 139 9.25 -13.36 -10.67
C THR A 139 9.47 -12.25 -9.64
N GLY A 140 10.51 -11.40 -9.81
CA GLY A 140 10.72 -10.23 -8.95
C GLY A 140 9.50 -9.29 -8.94
N PHE A 141 8.93 -9.00 -10.10
CA PHE A 141 7.71 -8.20 -10.24
C PHE A 141 6.49 -8.91 -9.64
N THR A 142 6.27 -10.16 -10.05
CA THR A 142 5.05 -10.90 -9.71
C THR A 142 4.93 -11.18 -8.22
N SER A 143 6.04 -11.48 -7.53
CA SER A 143 6.02 -11.71 -6.09
C SER A 143 5.60 -10.46 -5.31
N VAL A 144 6.08 -9.27 -5.70
CA VAL A 144 5.67 -8.00 -5.06
C VAL A 144 4.25 -7.62 -5.46
N PHE A 145 3.83 -7.92 -6.70
CA PHE A 145 2.46 -7.71 -7.13
C PHE A 145 1.47 -8.61 -6.35
N ALA A 146 1.77 -9.90 -6.21
CA ALA A 146 0.96 -10.84 -5.43
C ALA A 146 0.88 -10.43 -3.95
N GLU A 147 1.97 -9.92 -3.40
CA GLU A 147 2.02 -9.35 -2.07
C GLU A 147 1.04 -8.17 -1.90
N ARG A 148 1.06 -7.22 -2.82
CA ARG A 148 0.13 -6.07 -2.82
C ARG A 148 -1.31 -6.52 -3.03
N PHE A 149 -1.53 -7.43 -3.96
CA PHE A 149 -2.85 -7.94 -4.27
C PHE A 149 -3.50 -8.60 -3.04
N THR A 150 -2.80 -9.52 -2.37
CA THR A 150 -3.31 -10.17 -1.15
C THR A 150 -3.57 -9.17 -0.01
N GLY A 151 -2.74 -8.13 0.10
CA GLY A 151 -2.94 -7.03 1.04
C GLY A 151 -4.22 -6.23 0.76
N ILE A 152 -4.45 -5.84 -0.50
CA ILE A 152 -5.66 -5.11 -0.92
C ILE A 152 -6.92 -5.95 -0.71
N VAL A 153 -6.87 -7.25 -1.06
CA VAL A 153 -7.99 -8.18 -0.82
C VAL A 153 -8.35 -8.21 0.67
N MET A 154 -7.37 -8.33 1.56
CA MET A 154 -7.62 -8.35 3.00
C MET A 154 -8.12 -7.02 3.55
N LEU A 155 -7.59 -5.89 3.10
CA LEU A 155 -8.12 -4.57 3.45
C LEU A 155 -9.60 -4.44 3.06
N PHE A 156 -9.92 -4.84 1.83
CA PHE A 156 -11.30 -4.80 1.35
C PHE A 156 -12.21 -5.69 2.19
N LEU A 157 -11.80 -6.93 2.50
CA LEU A 157 -12.58 -7.86 3.31
C LEU A 157 -12.78 -7.34 4.74
N ILE A 158 -11.75 -6.82 5.40
CA ILE A 158 -11.87 -6.24 6.75
C ILE A 158 -12.81 -5.04 6.74
N GLY A 159 -12.64 -4.11 5.79
CA GLY A 159 -13.51 -2.96 5.64
C GLY A 159 -14.97 -3.36 5.38
N LEU A 160 -15.18 -4.33 4.48
CA LEU A 160 -16.52 -4.83 4.14
C LEU A 160 -17.21 -5.51 5.31
N LEU A 161 -16.50 -6.37 6.06
CA LEU A 161 -17.03 -7.02 7.25
C LEU A 161 -17.40 -6.00 8.34
N SER A 162 -16.62 -4.94 8.48
CA SER A 162 -16.88 -3.87 9.44
C SER A 162 -18.14 -3.06 9.11
N ILE A 163 -18.47 -2.88 7.83
CA ILE A 163 -19.68 -2.18 7.39
C ILE A 163 -20.88 -3.13 7.30
N GLY A 164 -20.63 -4.43 7.29
CA GLY A 164 -21.61 -5.47 6.95
C GLY A 164 -22.89 -5.42 7.79
N LYS A 165 -22.78 -5.11 9.07
CA LYS A 165 -23.93 -4.97 9.96
C LYS A 165 -24.92 -3.86 9.50
N ASN A 166 -24.42 -2.81 8.86
CA ASN A 166 -25.21 -1.69 8.40
C ASN A 166 -25.69 -1.85 6.94
N LEU A 167 -24.97 -2.64 6.13
CA LEU A 167 -25.28 -2.85 4.70
C LEU A 167 -26.23 -4.02 4.44
N GLY A 168 -26.44 -4.93 5.41
CA GLY A 168 -27.27 -6.12 5.22
C GLY A 168 -26.85 -6.91 3.97
N TRP A 169 -27.80 -7.19 3.06
CA TRP A 169 -27.55 -7.89 1.79
C TRP A 169 -26.57 -7.18 0.84
N GLY A 170 -26.36 -5.87 1.01
CA GLY A 170 -25.39 -5.10 0.22
C GLY A 170 -23.97 -5.62 0.31
N VAL A 171 -23.59 -6.26 1.42
CA VAL A 171 -22.27 -6.90 1.58
C VAL A 171 -22.07 -8.01 0.54
N ILE A 172 -23.08 -8.84 0.30
CA ILE A 172 -23.03 -9.94 -0.66
C ILE A 172 -22.85 -9.37 -2.08
N ILE A 173 -23.61 -8.32 -2.40
CA ILE A 173 -23.48 -7.65 -3.70
C ILE A 173 -22.08 -7.12 -3.92
N LEU A 174 -21.49 -6.44 -2.92
CA LEU A 174 -20.13 -5.92 -3.00
C LEU A 174 -19.07 -7.04 -3.12
N LEU A 175 -19.26 -8.17 -2.40
CA LEU A 175 -18.39 -9.35 -2.54
C LEU A 175 -18.47 -9.94 -3.94
N ILE A 176 -19.66 -10.08 -4.50
CA ILE A 176 -19.85 -10.57 -5.88
C ILE A 176 -19.14 -9.64 -6.87
N TRP A 177 -19.37 -8.33 -6.77
CA TRP A 177 -18.71 -7.34 -7.62
C TRP A 177 -17.19 -7.38 -7.50
N PHE A 178 -16.66 -7.58 -6.29
CA PHE A 178 -15.22 -7.69 -6.08
C PHE A 178 -14.64 -8.95 -6.75
N VAL A 179 -15.31 -10.10 -6.61
CA VAL A 179 -14.91 -11.34 -7.28
C VAL A 179 -14.99 -11.17 -8.81
N VAL A 180 -16.06 -10.58 -9.32
CA VAL A 180 -16.23 -10.30 -10.76
C VAL A 180 -15.11 -9.37 -11.26
N ALA A 181 -14.75 -8.33 -10.50
CA ALA A 181 -13.67 -7.43 -10.87
C ALA A 181 -12.30 -8.14 -10.96
N ILE A 182 -12.03 -9.11 -10.06
CA ILE A 182 -10.83 -9.95 -10.13
C ILE A 182 -10.84 -10.79 -11.41
N TYR A 183 -11.95 -11.46 -11.73
CA TYR A 183 -12.07 -12.27 -12.95
C TYR A 183 -11.90 -11.43 -14.21
N ILE A 184 -12.54 -10.26 -14.27
CA ILE A 184 -12.38 -9.31 -15.40
C ILE A 184 -10.92 -8.86 -15.50
N GLY A 185 -10.27 -8.51 -14.39
CA GLY A 185 -8.86 -8.13 -14.37
C GLY A 185 -7.94 -9.21 -14.91
N MET A 186 -8.13 -10.46 -14.49
CA MET A 186 -7.38 -11.62 -15.00
C MET A 186 -7.65 -11.89 -16.48
N PHE A 187 -8.90 -11.76 -16.92
CA PHE A 187 -9.28 -11.90 -18.32
C PHE A 187 -8.62 -10.83 -19.21
N VAL A 188 -8.67 -9.57 -18.79
CA VAL A 188 -8.01 -8.46 -19.48
C VAL A 188 -6.49 -8.68 -19.54
N LEU A 189 -5.89 -9.14 -18.44
CA LEU A 189 -4.45 -9.44 -18.36
C LEU A 189 -4.07 -10.55 -19.37
N LYS A 190 -4.91 -11.60 -19.49
CA LYS A 190 -4.75 -12.67 -20.48
C LYS A 190 -4.84 -12.16 -21.91
N LEU A 191 -5.84 -11.34 -22.21
CA LEU A 191 -6.02 -10.74 -23.56
C LEU A 191 -4.84 -9.84 -23.93
N LEU A 192 -4.39 -8.99 -23.03
CA LEU A 192 -3.25 -8.13 -23.25
C LEU A 192 -1.95 -8.93 -23.36
N GLY A 193 -1.85 -10.05 -22.64
CA GLY A 193 -0.71 -10.98 -22.70
C GLY A 193 -0.51 -11.60 -24.06
N GLY A 194 -1.59 -11.84 -24.80
CA GLY A 194 -1.53 -12.30 -26.18
C GLY A 194 -0.94 -11.29 -27.17
N LYS A 195 -0.94 -9.99 -26.81
CA LYS A 195 -0.42 -8.89 -27.65
C LYS A 195 0.89 -8.29 -27.14
N ILE A 196 1.14 -8.34 -25.84
CA ILE A 196 2.27 -7.69 -25.19
C ILE A 196 2.91 -8.69 -24.23
N LYS A 197 4.12 -9.14 -24.54
CA LYS A 197 4.87 -10.14 -23.77
C LYS A 197 4.90 -9.84 -22.26
N PHE A 198 5.10 -8.60 -21.88
CA PHE A 198 5.12 -8.18 -20.47
C PHE A 198 3.86 -8.58 -19.69
N PHE A 199 2.66 -8.35 -20.27
CA PHE A 199 1.40 -8.78 -19.63
C PHE A 199 1.23 -10.30 -19.63
N GLY A 200 1.75 -10.97 -20.68
CA GLY A 200 1.78 -12.43 -20.73
C GLY A 200 2.64 -13.04 -19.64
N ASP A 201 3.83 -12.50 -19.41
CA ASP A 201 4.74 -12.93 -18.35
C ASP A 201 4.12 -12.73 -16.97
N ILE A 202 3.43 -11.59 -16.73
CA ILE A 202 2.69 -11.33 -15.48
C ILE A 202 1.55 -12.36 -15.32
N TYR A 203 0.73 -12.56 -16.35
CA TYR A 203 -0.38 -13.51 -16.30
C TYR A 203 0.12 -14.91 -15.96
N ASN A 204 1.14 -15.41 -16.67
CA ASN A 204 1.72 -16.72 -16.43
C ASN A 204 2.29 -16.87 -15.03
N SER A 205 2.98 -15.83 -14.54
CA SER A 205 3.55 -15.84 -13.19
C SER A 205 2.46 -15.83 -12.10
N LEU A 206 1.31 -15.17 -12.34
CA LEU A 206 0.16 -15.24 -11.43
C LEU A 206 -0.52 -16.62 -11.50
N MET A 207 -0.54 -17.26 -12.67
CA MET A 207 -1.12 -18.60 -12.81
C MET A 207 -0.35 -19.67 -12.03
N VAL A 208 0.94 -19.48 -11.75
CA VAL A 208 1.72 -20.39 -10.89
C VAL A 208 1.09 -20.55 -9.50
N TYR A 209 0.46 -19.49 -8.98
CA TYR A 209 -0.19 -19.56 -7.66
C TYR A 209 -1.44 -20.44 -7.65
N LYS A 210 -2.06 -20.70 -8.81
CA LYS A 210 -3.22 -21.59 -8.91
C LYS A 210 -2.89 -23.01 -8.44
N ASP A 211 -1.67 -23.46 -8.70
CA ASP A 211 -1.21 -24.81 -8.32
C ASP A 211 -0.58 -24.83 -6.92
N HIS A 212 -0.48 -23.66 -6.27
CA HIS A 212 0.13 -23.48 -4.95
C HIS A 212 -0.85 -22.88 -3.94
N LEU A 213 -2.04 -23.45 -3.80
CA LEU A 213 -3.11 -22.93 -2.94
C LEU A 213 -2.67 -22.76 -1.48
N LYS A 214 -1.81 -23.64 -0.96
CA LYS A 214 -1.26 -23.50 0.42
C LYS A 214 -0.48 -22.20 0.58
N VAL A 215 0.27 -21.78 -0.44
CA VAL A 215 1.00 -20.50 -0.45
C VAL A 215 0.03 -19.31 -0.45
N LEU A 216 -1.03 -19.39 -1.25
CA LEU A 216 -2.08 -18.35 -1.27
C LEU A 216 -2.78 -18.23 0.09
N TRP A 217 -3.18 -19.35 0.70
CA TRP A 217 -3.80 -19.33 2.03
C TRP A 217 -2.87 -18.74 3.09
N PHE A 218 -1.60 -19.12 3.08
CA PHE A 218 -0.59 -18.53 3.97
C PHE A 218 -0.42 -17.02 3.72
N ALA A 219 -0.37 -16.60 2.44
CA ALA A 219 -0.27 -15.19 2.08
C ALA A 219 -1.52 -14.39 2.50
N MET A 220 -2.72 -14.97 2.39
CA MET A 220 -3.97 -14.34 2.85
C MET A 220 -3.99 -14.22 4.38
N PHE A 221 -3.64 -15.29 5.10
CA PHE A 221 -3.57 -15.26 6.56
C PHE A 221 -2.55 -14.24 7.07
N THR A 222 -1.35 -14.23 6.51
CA THR A 222 -0.33 -13.24 6.88
C THR A 222 -0.72 -11.83 6.47
N SER A 223 -1.43 -11.65 5.35
CA SER A 223 -2.02 -10.35 4.97
C SER A 223 -3.04 -9.88 5.99
N PHE A 224 -3.88 -10.77 6.51
CA PHE A 224 -4.81 -10.44 7.60
C PHE A 224 -4.07 -9.93 8.84
N LEU A 225 -3.03 -10.66 9.29
CA LEU A 225 -2.21 -10.23 10.44
C LEU A 225 -1.54 -8.87 10.19
N ILE A 226 -1.01 -8.66 8.99
CA ILE A 226 -0.39 -7.38 8.59
C ILE A 226 -1.39 -6.23 8.66
N GLN A 227 -2.63 -6.44 8.20
CA GLN A 227 -3.65 -5.40 8.27
C GLN A 227 -4.08 -5.13 9.72
N LEU A 228 -4.21 -6.16 10.56
CA LEU A 228 -4.47 -5.96 11.98
C LEU A 228 -3.35 -5.15 12.66
N LEU A 229 -2.08 -5.46 12.35
CA LEU A 229 -0.94 -4.70 12.88
C LEU A 229 -0.97 -3.24 12.40
N ALA A 230 -1.27 -2.98 11.13
CA ALA A 230 -1.39 -1.62 10.60
C ALA A 230 -2.53 -0.84 11.27
N ILE A 231 -3.70 -1.47 11.44
CA ILE A 231 -4.84 -0.89 12.18
C ILE A 231 -4.47 -0.64 13.64
N SER A 232 -3.78 -1.59 14.28
CA SER A 232 -3.32 -1.44 15.67
C SER A 232 -2.33 -0.29 15.81
N THR A 233 -1.42 -0.09 14.86
CA THR A 233 -0.48 1.04 14.86
C THR A 233 -1.24 2.37 14.84
N GLN A 234 -2.20 2.52 13.96
CA GLN A 234 -3.03 3.72 13.84
C GLN A 234 -3.89 3.94 15.10
N TYR A 235 -4.50 2.86 15.62
CA TYR A 235 -5.28 2.90 16.85
C TYR A 235 -4.45 3.35 18.06
N LEU A 236 -3.26 2.76 18.23
CA LEU A 236 -2.33 3.12 19.32
C LEU A 236 -1.89 4.58 19.26
N LEU A 237 -1.74 5.16 18.07
CA LEU A 237 -1.44 6.58 17.92
C LEU A 237 -2.60 7.48 18.44
N PHE A 238 -3.86 7.10 18.20
CA PHE A 238 -5.00 7.81 18.79
C PHE A 238 -5.03 7.67 20.30
N VAL A 239 -4.77 6.48 20.83
CA VAL A 239 -4.68 6.26 22.29
C VAL A 239 -3.54 7.08 22.90
N ALA A 240 -2.40 7.18 22.19
CA ALA A 240 -1.25 7.97 22.65
C ALA A 240 -1.53 9.48 22.76
N VAL A 241 -2.47 10.00 21.98
CA VAL A 241 -2.95 11.39 22.11
C VAL A 241 -4.21 11.51 22.99
N GLY A 242 -4.54 10.47 23.77
CA GLY A 242 -5.65 10.48 24.73
C GLY A 242 -7.03 10.22 24.11
N ILE A 243 -7.13 9.79 22.87
CA ILE A 243 -8.40 9.52 22.18
C ILE A 243 -8.69 8.03 22.16
N ASN A 244 -9.77 7.62 22.81
CA ASN A 244 -10.28 6.25 22.79
C ASN A 244 -11.33 6.10 21.69
N LEU A 245 -10.92 5.55 20.54
CA LEU A 245 -11.83 5.28 19.42
C LEU A 245 -12.63 3.99 19.68
N PRO A 246 -13.89 3.92 19.20
CA PRO A 246 -14.57 2.64 19.14
C PRO A 246 -13.82 1.67 18.22
N LEU A 247 -13.44 0.49 18.74
CA LEU A 247 -12.63 -0.48 17.97
C LEU A 247 -13.29 -0.84 16.64
N PHE A 248 -14.61 -1.03 16.63
CA PHE A 248 -15.35 -1.36 15.44
C PHE A 248 -15.29 -0.25 14.37
N TYR A 249 -15.32 1.02 14.81
CA TYR A 249 -15.16 2.16 13.92
C TYR A 249 -13.74 2.20 13.32
N SER A 250 -12.74 1.90 14.12
CA SER A 250 -11.34 1.83 13.67
C SER A 250 -11.13 0.74 12.62
N LEU A 251 -11.75 -0.44 12.81
CA LEU A 251 -11.73 -1.53 11.83
C LEU A 251 -12.40 -1.17 10.49
N MET A 252 -13.29 -0.19 10.48
CA MET A 252 -13.94 0.35 9.28
C MET A 252 -13.11 1.48 8.67
N ALA A 253 -12.77 2.48 9.48
CA ALA A 253 -12.18 3.73 9.01
C ALA A 253 -10.79 3.53 8.41
N PHE A 254 -9.90 2.82 9.10
CA PHE A 254 -8.52 2.67 8.65
C PHE A 254 -8.37 1.91 7.33
N PRO A 255 -9.07 0.78 7.08
CA PRO A 255 -9.05 0.16 5.76
C PRO A 255 -9.54 1.08 4.63
N ILE A 256 -10.61 1.85 4.86
CA ILE A 256 -11.14 2.79 3.87
C ILE A 256 -10.12 3.88 3.56
N ILE A 257 -9.53 4.51 4.58
CA ILE A 257 -8.50 5.53 4.42
C ILE A 257 -7.31 4.98 3.64
N THR A 258 -6.85 3.78 3.99
CA THR A 258 -5.70 3.15 3.34
C THR A 258 -6.00 2.80 1.88
N LEU A 259 -7.18 2.23 1.59
CA LEU A 259 -7.60 1.90 0.22
C LEU A 259 -7.71 3.15 -0.66
N VAL A 260 -8.37 4.20 -0.18
CA VAL A 260 -8.49 5.45 -0.93
C VAL A 260 -7.12 6.09 -1.14
N GLY A 261 -6.29 6.14 -0.10
CA GLY A 261 -4.91 6.65 -0.20
C GLY A 261 -4.03 5.86 -1.17
N PHE A 262 -4.30 4.56 -1.36
CA PHE A 262 -3.59 3.74 -2.34
C PHE A 262 -3.99 4.07 -3.79
N PHE A 263 -5.28 4.30 -4.05
CA PHE A 263 -5.79 4.55 -5.40
C PHE A 263 -5.65 6.01 -5.83
N VAL A 264 -5.73 6.95 -4.89
CA VAL A 264 -5.59 8.39 -5.22
C VAL A 264 -4.11 8.77 -5.34
N PRO A 265 -3.71 9.33 -6.49
CA PRO A 265 -2.32 9.73 -6.70
C PRO A 265 -1.87 10.83 -5.74
N SER A 266 -0.97 10.50 -4.82
CA SER A 266 -0.39 11.42 -3.83
C SER A 266 1.03 11.01 -3.49
N ILE A 267 1.77 11.83 -2.75
CA ILE A 267 3.09 11.49 -2.22
C ILE A 267 2.87 10.72 -0.93
N ASN A 268 3.11 9.40 -0.94
CA ASN A 268 2.93 8.50 0.21
C ASN A 268 1.58 8.66 0.95
N GLY A 269 0.50 9.01 0.24
CA GLY A 269 -0.80 9.26 0.87
C GLY A 269 -1.00 10.65 1.47
N LEU A 270 0.06 11.43 1.61
CA LEU A 270 0.03 12.77 2.21
C LEU A 270 -1.01 13.68 1.53
N GLY A 271 -1.73 14.42 2.32
CA GLY A 271 -2.85 15.26 1.92
C GLY A 271 -4.16 14.46 1.77
N VAL A 272 -4.13 13.34 1.05
CA VAL A 272 -5.32 12.51 0.80
C VAL A 272 -5.74 11.77 2.07
N GLN A 273 -4.82 11.02 2.67
CA GLN A 273 -5.11 10.31 3.92
C GLN A 273 -5.42 11.30 5.05
N ASP A 274 -4.68 12.40 5.16
CA ASP A 274 -4.90 13.43 6.18
C ASP A 274 -6.31 14.03 6.08
N THR A 275 -6.80 14.30 4.86
CA THR A 275 -8.18 14.75 4.64
C THR A 275 -9.20 13.69 5.04
N LEU A 276 -8.93 12.42 4.76
CA LEU A 276 -9.80 11.32 5.15
C LEU A 276 -9.79 11.09 6.68
N TYR A 277 -8.63 11.21 7.33
CA TYR A 277 -8.57 11.21 8.80
C TYR A 277 -9.44 12.32 9.38
N ALA A 278 -9.26 13.55 8.91
CA ALA A 278 -10.06 14.70 9.35
C ALA A 278 -11.56 14.47 9.17
N SER A 279 -11.98 14.00 7.98
CA SER A 279 -13.41 13.83 7.66
C SER A 279 -14.03 12.62 8.34
N MET A 280 -13.37 11.47 8.40
CA MET A 280 -13.95 10.28 9.00
C MET A 280 -13.96 10.38 10.53
N PHE A 281 -12.87 10.82 11.16
CA PHE A 281 -12.82 10.86 12.62
C PHE A 281 -13.64 12.01 13.24
N SER A 282 -13.94 13.08 12.49
CA SER A 282 -14.91 14.08 12.92
C SER A 282 -16.32 13.50 13.14
N LEU A 283 -16.69 12.43 12.45
CA LEU A 283 -18.00 11.75 12.62
C LEU A 283 -18.13 11.05 13.98
N VAL A 284 -17.02 10.79 14.66
CA VAL A 284 -16.99 10.22 16.03
C VAL A 284 -16.49 11.20 17.08
N GLY A 285 -16.56 12.50 16.76
CA GLY A 285 -16.29 13.59 17.73
C GLY A 285 -14.81 13.91 17.92
N VAL A 286 -13.90 13.37 17.10
CA VAL A 286 -12.48 13.75 17.14
C VAL A 286 -12.28 15.08 16.40
N SER A 287 -11.53 16.01 17.03
CA SER A 287 -11.21 17.27 16.37
C SER A 287 -10.39 17.06 15.10
N THR A 288 -10.62 17.90 14.10
CA THR A 288 -9.88 17.85 12.82
C THR A 288 -8.37 17.95 13.06
N SER A 289 -7.95 18.85 13.96
CA SER A 289 -6.54 19.04 14.30
C SER A 289 -5.91 17.79 14.92
N THR A 290 -6.61 17.10 15.83
CA THR A 290 -6.14 15.84 16.44
C THR A 290 -6.06 14.72 15.38
N ALA A 291 -7.09 14.55 14.54
CA ALA A 291 -7.09 13.55 13.51
C ALA A 291 -5.92 13.73 12.52
N ILE A 292 -5.64 14.96 12.11
CA ILE A 292 -4.50 15.29 11.24
C ILE A 292 -3.18 15.08 11.97
N SER A 293 -3.06 15.44 13.26
CA SER A 293 -1.85 15.18 14.05
C SER A 293 -1.49 13.70 14.06
N VAL A 294 -2.49 12.83 14.30
CA VAL A 294 -2.29 11.37 14.27
C VAL A 294 -1.92 10.87 12.87
N SER A 295 -2.55 11.39 11.82
CA SER A 295 -2.20 11.04 10.45
C SER A 295 -0.74 11.39 10.13
N VAL A 296 -0.29 12.58 10.51
CA VAL A 296 1.10 13.02 10.33
C VAL A 296 2.06 12.12 11.11
N MET A 297 1.74 11.77 12.36
CA MET A 297 2.55 10.82 13.16
C MET A 297 2.64 9.44 12.51
N TYR A 298 1.57 8.98 11.86
CA TYR A 298 1.57 7.69 11.15
C TYR A 298 2.44 7.70 9.88
N HIS A 299 2.62 8.84 9.25
CA HIS A 299 3.48 8.99 8.07
C HIS A 299 4.97 9.18 8.40
N MET A 300 5.31 9.52 9.66
CA MET A 300 6.69 9.67 10.13
C MET A 300 7.36 8.31 10.38
#